data_45954c8909089d9a90fb0817991f61a2
#
_entry.id   45954c8909089d9a90fb0817991f61a2
#
_cell.length_a   1.000
_cell.length_b   1.000
_cell.length_c   1.000
_cell.angle_alpha   90.00
_cell.angle_beta   90.00
_cell.angle_gamma   90.00
#
_symmetry.space_group_name_H-M   'P 1'
#
loop_
_entity.id
_entity.type
_entity.pdbx_description
1 polymer ?
#
loop_
_entity_poly.entity_id
_entity_poly.type
_entity_poly.pdbx_seq_one_letter_code
_entity_poly.pdbx_strand_id
1 'polypeptide(L)'
;METEEIVWQQYVMYLIVMIFVFFASTAFGQIQVTQFNAGWNSANDVSWVNSLSDCKTIAYSDIATDTEAQLKYKIAVVPTIIIFKDGEEVARFQADLSFKMLATREEVQDEIDNILMSDF
;
A
#
# COMPACT_ATOMS: atom_id res chain seq x y z
N MET A 1 -40.60 11.43 -28.25
CA MET A 1 -40.36 10.12 -27.68
C MET A 1 -39.10 9.46 -28.23
N GLU A 2 -38.90 9.40 -29.52
CA GLU A 2 -37.70 8.83 -30.13
C GLU A 2 -36.41 9.62 -29.74
N THR A 3 -36.51 10.92 -29.60
CA THR A 3 -35.38 11.75 -29.21
C THR A 3 -34.94 11.56 -27.75
N GLU A 4 -35.87 11.23 -26.86
CA GLU A 4 -35.53 10.95 -25.45
C GLU A 4 -34.82 9.62 -25.29
N GLU A 5 -35.20 8.60 -26.04
CA GLU A 5 -34.50 7.29 -26.01
C GLU A 5 -33.09 7.39 -26.55
N ILE A 6 -32.85 8.17 -27.61
CA ILE A 6 -31.52 8.37 -28.18
C ILE A 6 -30.63 9.11 -27.19
N VAL A 7 -31.13 10.12 -26.49
CA VAL A 7 -30.38 10.84 -25.47
C VAL A 7 -30.02 9.93 -24.31
N TRP A 8 -30.95 9.06 -23.89
CA TRP A 8 -30.67 8.09 -22.82
C TRP A 8 -29.57 7.12 -23.20
N GLN A 9 -29.58 6.60 -24.43
CA GLN A 9 -28.52 5.69 -24.91
C GLN A 9 -27.16 6.36 -24.92
N GLN A 10 -27.10 7.64 -25.29
CA GLN A 10 -25.84 8.39 -25.25
C GLN A 10 -25.32 8.57 -23.84
N TYR A 11 -26.16 8.87 -22.87
CA TYR A 11 -25.77 8.98 -21.46
C TYR A 11 -25.24 7.66 -20.90
N VAL A 12 -25.91 6.57 -21.21
CA VAL A 12 -25.49 5.23 -20.79
C VAL A 12 -24.12 4.89 -21.38
N MET A 13 -23.89 5.21 -22.65
CA MET A 13 -22.60 5.02 -23.31
C MET A 13 -21.50 5.83 -22.63
N TYR A 14 -21.73 7.09 -22.31
CA TYR A 14 -20.77 7.94 -21.60
C TYR A 14 -20.47 7.40 -20.22
N LEU A 15 -21.46 6.91 -19.49
CA LEU A 15 -21.28 6.31 -18.17
C LEU A 15 -20.39 5.06 -18.24
N ILE A 16 -20.64 4.19 -19.23
CA ILE A 16 -19.85 2.98 -19.42
C ILE A 16 -18.39 3.34 -19.75
N VAL A 17 -18.18 4.31 -20.64
CA VAL A 17 -16.83 4.76 -21.00
C VAL A 17 -16.10 5.37 -19.80
N MET A 18 -16.79 6.17 -19.01
CA MET A 18 -16.19 6.78 -17.79
C MET A 18 -15.79 5.71 -16.78
N ILE A 19 -16.65 4.71 -16.55
CA ILE A 19 -16.34 3.59 -15.66
C ILE A 19 -15.12 2.81 -16.18
N PHE A 20 -15.07 2.56 -17.49
CA PHE A 20 -13.97 1.82 -18.11
C PHE A 20 -12.65 2.56 -17.99
N VAL A 21 -12.64 3.87 -18.21
CA VAL A 21 -11.45 4.73 -18.03
C VAL A 21 -11.01 4.73 -16.57
N PHE A 22 -11.94 4.79 -15.63
CA PHE A 22 -11.63 4.74 -14.20
C PHE A 22 -10.97 3.43 -13.82
N PHE A 23 -11.50 2.28 -14.28
CA PHE A 23 -10.89 0.97 -14.01
C PHE A 23 -9.53 0.81 -14.71
N ALA A 24 -9.38 1.35 -15.91
CA ALA A 24 -8.10 1.29 -16.62
C ALA A 24 -6.99 2.04 -15.89
N SER A 25 -7.32 3.15 -15.20
CA SER A 25 -6.34 3.90 -14.41
C SER A 25 -5.87 3.16 -13.16
N THR A 26 -6.63 2.15 -12.68
CA THR A 26 -6.25 1.32 -11.54
C THR A 26 -5.62 -0.01 -11.94
N ALA A 27 -5.44 -0.27 -13.26
CA ALA A 27 -4.88 -1.52 -13.76
C ALA A 27 -3.39 -1.69 -13.45
N PHE A 28 -2.67 -0.59 -13.16
CA PHE A 28 -1.27 -0.64 -12.75
C PHE A 28 -1.23 -0.68 -11.23
N GLY A 29 -0.78 -1.81 -10.67
CA GLY A 29 -0.70 -2.01 -9.23
C GLY A 29 0.03 -0.87 -8.54
N GLN A 30 -0.58 -0.34 -7.48
CA GLN A 30 -0.01 0.75 -6.70
C GLN A 30 0.62 0.20 -5.44
N ILE A 31 1.90 0.46 -5.29
CA ILE A 31 2.65 0.03 -4.12
C ILE A 31 2.54 1.08 -3.02
N GLN A 32 2.14 0.64 -1.85
CA GLN A 32 2.14 1.43 -0.63
C GLN A 32 2.97 0.70 0.42
N VAL A 33 3.90 1.40 1.05
CA VAL A 33 4.72 0.85 2.12
C VAL A 33 4.35 1.55 3.40
N THR A 34 4.04 0.79 4.45
CA THR A 34 3.73 1.35 5.76
C THR A 34 4.67 0.78 6.80
N GLN A 35 5.31 1.67 7.55
CA GLN A 35 6.06 1.30 8.74
C GLN A 35 5.15 1.43 9.96
N PHE A 36 5.00 0.33 10.69
CA PHE A 36 4.31 0.31 11.97
C PHE A 36 5.35 0.25 13.08
N ASN A 37 5.31 1.23 13.96
CA ASN A 37 6.18 1.25 15.13
C ASN A 37 5.38 1.78 16.32
N ALA A 38 6.02 1.97 17.46
CA ALA A 38 5.40 2.57 18.63
C ALA A 38 6.29 3.70 19.12
N GLY A 39 5.67 4.75 19.65
CA GLY A 39 6.41 5.93 20.12
C GLY A 39 7.52 5.58 21.14
N TRP A 40 7.25 4.60 22.02
CA TRP A 40 8.26 4.13 22.99
C TRP A 40 9.46 3.43 22.33
N ASN A 41 9.34 3.03 21.06
CA ASN A 41 10.39 2.38 20.29
C ASN A 41 10.93 3.27 19.17
N SER A 42 10.70 4.58 19.22
CA SER A 42 11.06 5.50 18.13
C SER A 42 12.56 5.55 17.85
N ALA A 43 13.40 5.20 18.81
CA ALA A 43 14.85 5.12 18.61
C ALA A 43 15.21 4.04 17.56
N ASN A 44 14.33 3.08 17.31
CA ASN A 44 14.52 2.02 16.34
C ASN A 44 13.67 2.21 15.08
N ASP A 45 13.19 3.43 14.83
CA ASP A 45 12.51 3.76 13.58
C ASP A 45 13.42 3.45 12.39
N VAL A 46 12.81 2.90 11.35
CA VAL A 46 13.52 2.51 10.13
C VAL A 46 13.56 3.71 9.19
N SER A 47 14.62 4.50 9.27
CA SER A 47 14.72 5.77 8.54
C SER A 47 14.82 5.59 7.02
N TRP A 48 15.42 4.49 6.56
CA TRP A 48 15.62 4.25 5.13
C TRP A 48 14.31 3.91 4.39
N VAL A 49 13.21 3.68 5.09
CA VAL A 49 11.90 3.44 4.46
C VAL A 49 11.53 4.60 3.54
N ASN A 50 11.84 5.83 3.94
CA ASN A 50 11.53 7.01 3.15
C ASN A 50 12.35 7.13 1.87
N SER A 51 13.40 6.32 1.72
CA SER A 51 14.25 6.31 0.52
C SER A 51 13.89 5.21 -0.47
N LEU A 52 12.85 4.41 -0.19
CA LEU A 52 12.38 3.38 -1.11
C LEU A 52 11.82 4.00 -2.38
N SER A 53 12.11 3.35 -3.51
CA SER A 53 11.70 3.81 -4.84
C SER A 53 10.49 3.02 -5.35
N ASP A 54 9.77 3.62 -6.30
CA ASP A 54 8.65 2.98 -7.00
C ASP A 54 7.47 2.65 -6.09
N CYS A 55 7.34 3.42 -5.02
CA CYS A 55 6.20 3.38 -4.11
C CYS A 55 5.33 4.62 -4.34
N LYS A 56 4.04 4.44 -4.47
CA LYS A 56 3.12 5.57 -4.57
C LYS A 56 3.04 6.32 -3.25
N THR A 57 3.03 5.58 -2.15
CA THR A 57 2.86 6.15 -0.81
C THR A 57 3.79 5.43 0.17
N ILE A 58 4.41 6.20 1.04
CA ILE A 58 5.15 5.70 2.19
C ILE A 58 4.51 6.32 3.43
N ALA A 59 4.02 5.46 4.33
CA ALA A 59 3.27 5.89 5.50
C ALA A 59 3.89 5.37 6.80
N TYR A 60 3.59 6.05 7.88
CA TYR A 60 4.00 5.68 9.23
C TYR A 60 2.77 5.58 10.12
N SER A 61 2.70 4.53 10.93
CA SER A 61 1.61 4.35 11.90
C SER A 61 2.21 4.03 13.26
N ASP A 62 1.80 4.81 14.26
CA ASP A 62 2.15 4.56 15.66
C ASP A 62 1.04 3.71 16.29
N ILE A 63 1.30 2.43 16.49
CA ILE A 63 0.32 1.50 17.02
C ILE A 63 0.02 1.72 18.51
N ALA A 64 0.84 2.47 19.21
CA ALA A 64 0.55 2.83 20.60
C ALA A 64 -0.62 3.80 20.68
N THR A 65 -0.81 4.64 19.67
CA THR A 65 -1.94 5.58 19.58
C THR A 65 -3.04 5.06 18.67
N ASP A 66 -2.71 4.29 17.64
CA ASP A 66 -3.67 3.69 16.72
C ASP A 66 -3.77 2.18 16.99
N THR A 67 -4.53 1.83 18.01
CA THR A 67 -4.73 0.42 18.41
C THR A 67 -5.58 -0.36 17.41
N GLU A 68 -6.43 0.32 16.63
CA GLU A 68 -7.21 -0.31 15.58
C GLU A 68 -6.31 -0.82 14.46
N ALA A 69 -5.29 -0.06 14.08
CA ALA A 69 -4.32 -0.48 13.08
C ALA A 69 -3.54 -1.71 13.54
N GLN A 70 -3.16 -1.76 14.81
CA GLN A 70 -2.49 -2.93 15.39
C GLN A 70 -3.32 -4.19 15.23
N LEU A 71 -4.60 -4.12 15.53
CA LEU A 71 -5.53 -5.25 15.43
C LEU A 71 -5.81 -5.63 13.98
N LYS A 72 -6.07 -4.61 13.15
CA LYS A 72 -6.42 -4.83 11.73
C LYS A 72 -5.30 -5.52 10.97
N TYR A 73 -4.07 -5.08 11.17
CA TYR A 73 -2.90 -5.62 10.44
C TYR A 73 -2.14 -6.66 11.24
N LYS A 74 -2.63 -7.02 12.42
CA LYS A 74 -2.04 -8.06 13.28
C LYS A 74 -0.55 -7.81 13.54
N ILE A 75 -0.24 -6.61 14.02
CA ILE A 75 1.14 -6.23 14.33
C ILE A 75 1.53 -6.86 15.66
N ALA A 76 2.41 -7.85 15.61
CA ALA A 76 2.87 -8.58 16.78
C ALA A 76 4.16 -8.02 17.36
N VAL A 77 5.02 -7.46 16.51
CA VAL A 77 6.30 -6.87 16.90
C VAL A 77 6.49 -5.53 16.18
N VAL A 78 7.30 -4.66 16.73
CA VAL A 78 7.61 -3.37 16.12
C VAL A 78 9.12 -3.17 16.06
N PRO A 79 9.63 -2.50 15.03
CA PRO A 79 8.91 -2.07 13.84
C PRO A 79 8.51 -3.23 12.92
N THR A 80 7.42 -3.06 12.20
CA THR A 80 6.99 -3.96 11.12
C THR A 80 6.76 -3.11 9.86
N ILE A 81 7.30 -3.57 8.75
CA ILE A 81 7.09 -2.92 7.45
C ILE A 81 6.19 -3.82 6.63
N ILE A 82 5.09 -3.26 6.13
CA ILE A 82 4.17 -4.00 5.26
C ILE A 82 4.14 -3.33 3.90
N ILE A 83 4.27 -4.13 2.85
CA ILE A 83 4.08 -3.69 1.48
C ILE A 83 2.67 -4.07 1.06
N PHE A 84 1.91 -3.08 0.64
CA PHE A 84 0.56 -3.26 0.09
C PHE A 84 0.59 -3.01 -1.41
N LYS A 85 -0.16 -3.83 -2.13
CA LYS A 85 -0.43 -3.61 -3.54
C LYS A 85 -1.93 -3.54 -3.74
N ASP A 86 -2.41 -2.40 -4.23
CA ASP A 86 -3.84 -2.13 -4.40
C ASP A 86 -4.65 -2.38 -3.12
N GLY A 87 -4.08 -2.02 -1.99
CA GLY A 87 -4.72 -2.13 -0.68
C GLY A 87 -4.58 -3.49 -0.01
N GLU A 88 -3.98 -4.47 -0.66
CA GLU A 88 -3.77 -5.80 -0.10
C GLU A 88 -2.33 -6.02 0.35
N GLU A 89 -2.15 -6.64 1.49
CA GLU A 89 -0.82 -7.00 1.98
C GLU A 89 -0.19 -8.05 1.07
N VAL A 90 1.01 -7.77 0.54
CA VAL A 90 1.74 -8.69 -0.33
C VAL A 90 3.08 -9.12 0.26
N ALA A 91 3.64 -8.35 1.20
CA ALA A 91 4.87 -8.73 1.89
C ALA A 91 4.95 -8.04 3.24
N ARG A 92 5.66 -8.67 4.17
CA ARG A 92 5.82 -8.16 5.53
C ARG A 92 7.23 -8.45 6.02
N PHE A 93 7.85 -7.44 6.64
CA PHE A 93 9.16 -7.54 7.28
C PHE A 93 9.01 -7.16 8.74
N GLN A 94 9.40 -8.06 9.62
CA GLN A 94 9.23 -7.89 11.06
C GLN A 94 10.56 -7.72 11.77
N ALA A 95 10.54 -6.96 12.87
CA ALA A 95 11.68 -6.81 13.74
C ALA A 95 12.00 -8.12 14.48
N ASP A 96 13.20 -8.16 15.06
CA ASP A 96 13.58 -9.21 16.01
C ASP A 96 12.99 -8.93 17.41
N LEU A 97 13.32 -9.80 18.36
CA LEU A 97 12.84 -9.65 19.73
C LEU A 97 13.44 -8.45 20.47
N SER A 98 14.48 -7.83 19.94
CA SER A 98 15.06 -6.59 20.48
C SER A 98 14.42 -5.33 19.90
N PHE A 99 13.34 -5.47 19.14
CA PHE A 99 12.60 -4.39 18.50
C PHE A 99 13.41 -3.61 17.46
N LYS A 100 14.30 -4.33 16.76
CA LYS A 100 15.10 -3.76 15.68
C LYS A 100 14.81 -4.48 14.37
N MET A 101 14.64 -3.69 13.29
CA MET A 101 14.40 -4.25 11.97
C MET A 101 15.63 -5.03 11.50
N LEU A 102 15.41 -6.29 11.09
CA LEU A 102 16.44 -7.14 10.53
C LEU A 102 16.64 -6.93 9.04
N ALA A 103 15.55 -6.64 8.33
CA ALA A 103 15.62 -6.45 6.88
C ALA A 103 16.42 -5.20 6.53
N THR A 104 17.13 -5.27 5.41
CA THR A 104 17.85 -4.13 4.86
C THR A 104 16.98 -3.37 3.87
N ARG A 105 17.37 -2.14 3.55
CA ARG A 105 16.71 -1.35 2.52
C ARG A 105 16.69 -2.11 1.19
N GLU A 106 17.80 -2.74 0.84
CA GLU A 106 17.94 -3.48 -0.41
C GLU A 106 16.99 -4.67 -0.47
N GLU A 107 16.83 -5.39 0.62
CA GLU A 107 15.89 -6.52 0.69
C GLU A 107 14.45 -6.08 0.46
N VAL A 108 14.05 -4.97 1.08
CA VAL A 108 12.70 -4.44 0.92
C VAL A 108 12.51 -3.88 -0.49
N GLN A 109 13.51 -3.16 -1.02
CA GLN A 109 13.45 -2.63 -2.39
C GLN A 109 13.37 -3.76 -3.41
N ASP A 110 14.15 -4.83 -3.23
CA ASP A 110 14.11 -5.99 -4.12
C ASP A 110 12.73 -6.64 -4.13
N GLU A 111 12.07 -6.71 -2.98
CA GLU A 111 10.71 -7.25 -2.90
C GLU A 111 9.71 -6.35 -3.64
N ILE A 112 9.83 -5.03 -3.51
CA ILE A 112 9.00 -4.09 -4.28
C ILE A 112 9.21 -4.31 -5.78
N ASP A 113 10.46 -4.41 -6.20
CA ASP A 113 10.81 -4.60 -7.61
C ASP A 113 10.25 -5.93 -8.13
N ASN A 114 10.34 -6.99 -7.34
CA ASN A 114 9.79 -8.30 -7.70
C ASN A 114 8.26 -8.26 -7.84
N ILE A 115 7.58 -7.57 -6.93
CA ILE A 115 6.13 -7.40 -6.99
C ILE A 115 5.73 -6.66 -8.28
N LEU A 116 6.43 -5.59 -8.61
CA LEU A 116 6.17 -4.83 -9.82
C LEU A 116 6.46 -5.64 -11.09
N MET A 117 7.53 -6.41 -11.09
CA MET A 117 7.89 -7.26 -12.24
C MET A 117 6.86 -8.37 -12.47
N SER A 118 6.21 -8.86 -11.44
CA SER A 118 5.21 -9.92 -11.56
C SER A 118 3.94 -9.46 -12.28
N ASP A 119 3.74 -8.14 -12.45
CA ASP A 119 2.61 -7.56 -13.17
C ASP A 119 2.79 -7.53 -14.70
N PHE A 120 3.97 -7.89 -15.18
CA PHE A 120 4.26 -7.85 -16.61
C PHE A 120 4.18 -9.21 -17.29
#